data_ea0f2511eca1acc12bc56e7bda626639
#
_entry.id   ea0f2511eca1acc12bc56e7bda626639
#
_cell.length_a   1.000
_cell.length_b   1.000
_cell.length_c   1.000
_cell.angle_alpha   90.00
_cell.angle_beta   90.00
_cell.angle_gamma   90.00
#
_symmetry.space_group_name_H-M   'P 1'
#
loop_
_entity.id
_entity.type
_entity.pdbx_description
1 polymer ?
#
loop_
_entity_poly.entity_id
_entity_poly.type
_entity_poly.pdbx_seq_one_letter_code
_entity_poly.pdbx_strand_id
1 'polypeptide(L)'
;MPDFRAPVAVWRSVRSLPEFRRLLELRLVSQFGDGLFSAGLAGAILFNPQRAAEPWAIAGAFAVLFLPYSLLGPFAGALLDRWDRRLVLVAANAGRLVLVLAVAQLLESGAGDLAILCCALIVTGFTRFVSSGLSAALPHVVPRDQVVAMNSVAIAAGAAAAFLGANFMLLPRWLFGADDAGAAVIILIVAAPVALALWLAWRFPPRMLGPDDSARAVHGSVLYAVATGWVHGVKTVIAVPAVAATLTGLAAHRMVFGINSLLVLVMVRHTDTQQVAGLGTAVLFVAATGAGAFIAAAVMPVAVRRWGRHATANGALAIAALVQLAGSGLQLAMMVVCGFLLGMAGQVVKLCADNAMQLDVDDGMRGHVFTVQDSLFWMTFIGAIALTASAIPPDGRQPALALAGVGVYLAGLAAHAAIARRAAPTPG
;
A
#
# COMPACT_ATOMS: atom_id res chain seq x y z
N MET A 1 3.39 -26.31 21.30
CA MET A 1 3.52 -26.99 19.99
C MET A 1 2.47 -26.39 19.09
N PRO A 2 2.79 -25.89 17.90
CA PRO A 2 1.77 -25.44 16.94
C PRO A 2 1.00 -26.67 16.46
N ASP A 3 -0.32 -26.57 16.61
CA ASP A 3 -1.25 -27.65 16.26
C ASP A 3 -1.28 -27.77 14.71
N PHE A 4 -0.62 -28.77 14.15
CA PHE A 4 -0.58 -29.07 12.72
C PHE A 4 -1.97 -29.39 12.11
N ARG A 5 -3.04 -29.43 12.92
CA ARG A 5 -4.42 -29.62 12.47
C ARG A 5 -5.08 -28.33 11.99
N ALA A 6 -4.52 -27.15 12.31
CA ALA A 6 -5.10 -25.87 11.97
C ALA A 6 -5.27 -25.64 10.43
N PRO A 7 -4.30 -25.96 9.54
CA PRO A 7 -4.47 -25.75 8.10
C PRO A 7 -5.58 -26.63 7.48
N VAL A 8 -5.71 -27.89 7.94
CA VAL A 8 -6.75 -28.81 7.43
C VAL A 8 -8.14 -28.38 7.89
N ALA A 9 -8.26 -27.85 9.10
CA ALA A 9 -9.52 -27.32 9.62
C ALA A 9 -9.94 -26.08 8.84
N VAL A 10 -9.03 -25.14 8.57
CA VAL A 10 -9.28 -23.94 7.76
C VAL A 10 -9.72 -24.30 6.34
N TRP A 11 -9.03 -25.23 5.68
CA TRP A 11 -9.40 -25.68 4.33
C TRP A 11 -10.77 -26.35 4.28
N ARG A 12 -11.13 -27.10 5.32
CA ARG A 12 -12.44 -27.71 5.46
C ARG A 12 -13.53 -26.65 5.61
N SER A 13 -13.27 -25.62 6.44
CA SER A 13 -14.19 -24.47 6.60
C SER A 13 -14.39 -23.72 5.28
N VAL A 14 -13.36 -23.44 4.52
CA VAL A 14 -13.47 -22.80 3.18
C VAL A 14 -14.37 -23.61 2.26
N ARG A 15 -14.24 -24.95 2.26
CA ARG A 15 -15.07 -25.83 1.42
C ARG A 15 -16.52 -25.90 1.87
N SER A 16 -16.80 -25.77 3.16
CA SER A 16 -18.16 -25.84 3.72
C SER A 16 -18.96 -24.54 3.57
N LEU A 17 -18.29 -23.41 3.19
CA LEU A 17 -18.89 -22.09 3.05
C LEU A 17 -18.97 -21.66 1.58
N PRO A 18 -20.01 -22.05 0.82
CA PRO A 18 -20.08 -21.79 -0.62
C PRO A 18 -20.09 -20.30 -0.97
N GLU A 19 -20.73 -19.46 -0.16
CA GLU A 19 -20.81 -18.02 -0.42
C GLU A 19 -19.46 -17.32 -0.15
N PHE A 20 -18.76 -17.76 0.90
CA PHE A 20 -17.40 -17.30 1.16
C PHE A 20 -16.44 -17.70 0.03
N ARG A 21 -16.57 -18.92 -0.51
CA ARG A 21 -15.75 -19.36 -1.63
C ARG A 21 -15.97 -18.49 -2.87
N ARG A 22 -17.23 -18.15 -3.20
CA ARG A 22 -17.54 -17.21 -4.30
C ARG A 22 -16.91 -15.83 -4.07
N LEU A 23 -16.98 -15.31 -2.83
CA LEU A 23 -16.35 -14.03 -2.47
C LEU A 23 -14.83 -14.12 -2.57
N LEU A 24 -14.23 -15.23 -2.16
CA LEU A 24 -12.80 -15.47 -2.27
C LEU A 24 -12.35 -15.58 -3.73
N GLU A 25 -13.09 -16.28 -4.60
CA GLU A 25 -12.83 -16.34 -6.04
C GLU A 25 -12.83 -14.95 -6.67
N LEU A 26 -13.85 -14.13 -6.37
CA LEU A 26 -13.91 -12.73 -6.81
C LEU A 26 -12.71 -11.92 -6.31
N ARG A 27 -12.31 -12.09 -5.04
CA ARG A 27 -11.14 -11.43 -4.47
C ARG A 27 -9.85 -11.81 -5.16
N LEU A 28 -9.62 -13.11 -5.38
CA LEU A 28 -8.42 -13.63 -6.04
C LEU A 28 -8.26 -13.06 -7.45
N VAL A 29 -9.32 -13.15 -8.24
CA VAL A 29 -9.33 -12.66 -9.62
C VAL A 29 -9.13 -11.14 -9.68
N SER A 30 -9.84 -10.39 -8.82
CA SER A 30 -9.70 -8.93 -8.76
C SER A 30 -8.29 -8.53 -8.35
N GLN A 31 -7.72 -9.12 -7.28
CA GLN A 31 -6.40 -8.75 -6.78
C GLN A 31 -5.27 -9.22 -7.70
N PHE A 32 -5.43 -10.32 -8.43
CA PHE A 32 -4.53 -10.69 -9.51
C PHE A 32 -4.51 -9.60 -10.60
N GLY A 33 -5.68 -9.14 -11.04
CA GLY A 33 -5.80 -8.04 -12.00
C GLY A 33 -5.20 -6.72 -11.46
N ASP A 34 -5.35 -6.44 -10.17
CA ASP A 34 -4.77 -5.25 -9.51
C ASP A 34 -3.24 -5.28 -9.51
N GLY A 35 -2.67 -6.45 -9.19
CA GLY A 35 -1.22 -6.66 -9.23
C GLY A 35 -0.67 -6.51 -10.65
N LEU A 36 -1.32 -7.14 -11.62
CA LEU A 36 -0.94 -7.06 -13.03
C LEU A 36 -1.04 -5.63 -13.57
N PHE A 37 -2.13 -4.89 -13.24
CA PHE A 37 -2.28 -3.49 -13.63
C PHE A 37 -1.22 -2.60 -13.03
N SER A 38 -0.97 -2.72 -11.72
CA SER A 38 0.01 -1.88 -11.01
C SER A 38 1.42 -2.10 -11.54
N ALA A 39 1.81 -3.36 -11.76
CA ALA A 39 3.11 -3.71 -12.32
C ALA A 39 3.22 -3.35 -13.81
N GLY A 40 2.15 -3.55 -14.59
CA GLY A 40 2.06 -3.15 -15.98
C GLY A 40 2.21 -1.64 -16.17
N LEU A 41 1.49 -0.85 -15.36
CA LEU A 41 1.58 0.61 -15.36
C LEU A 41 2.99 1.09 -14.94
N ALA A 42 3.55 0.50 -13.87
CA ALA A 42 4.93 0.79 -13.47
C ALA A 42 5.92 0.46 -14.59
N GLY A 43 5.74 -0.68 -15.26
CA GLY A 43 6.52 -1.06 -16.44
C GLY A 43 6.39 -0.07 -17.59
N ALA A 44 5.17 0.38 -17.87
CA ALA A 44 4.86 1.32 -18.95
C ALA A 44 5.46 2.71 -18.74
N ILE A 45 5.44 3.22 -17.51
CA ILE A 45 5.89 4.60 -17.20
C ILE A 45 7.36 4.60 -16.76
N LEU A 46 7.72 3.69 -15.83
CA LEU A 46 9.04 3.74 -15.18
C LEU A 46 10.14 3.01 -15.96
N PHE A 47 9.80 2.01 -16.75
CA PHE A 47 10.75 1.11 -17.41
C PHE A 47 10.54 0.99 -18.93
N ASN A 48 9.78 1.92 -19.51
CA ASN A 48 9.60 2.00 -20.96
C ASN A 48 10.75 2.84 -21.58
N PRO A 49 11.50 2.30 -22.56
CA PRO A 49 12.60 3.03 -23.19
C PRO A 49 12.17 4.22 -24.03
N GLN A 50 10.92 4.22 -24.52
CA GLN A 50 10.38 5.31 -25.33
C GLN A 50 9.92 6.52 -24.50
N ARG A 51 9.79 6.36 -23.18
CA ARG A 51 9.35 7.43 -22.29
C ARG A 51 10.51 8.01 -21.51
N ALA A 52 10.56 9.33 -21.42
CA ALA A 52 11.58 10.03 -20.67
C ALA A 52 11.54 9.61 -19.19
N ALA A 53 12.73 9.39 -18.60
CA ALA A 53 12.87 9.07 -17.19
C ALA A 53 12.83 10.34 -16.32
N GLU A 54 11.91 11.24 -16.60
CA GLU A 54 11.79 12.46 -15.83
C GLU A 54 11.37 12.18 -14.38
N PRO A 55 12.05 12.76 -13.40
CA PRO A 55 11.72 12.54 -11.98
C PRO A 55 10.25 12.83 -11.63
N TRP A 56 9.62 13.80 -12.30
CA TRP A 56 8.21 14.15 -12.13
C TRP A 56 7.24 13.10 -12.68
N ALA A 57 7.57 12.45 -13.80
CA ALA A 57 6.77 11.33 -14.32
C ALA A 57 6.79 10.14 -13.36
N ILE A 58 7.96 9.87 -12.78
CA ILE A 58 8.13 8.85 -11.74
C ILE A 58 7.31 9.22 -10.50
N ALA A 59 7.39 10.47 -10.02
CA ALA A 59 6.59 10.94 -8.89
C ALA A 59 5.08 10.82 -9.16
N GLY A 60 4.65 11.14 -10.38
CA GLY A 60 3.27 10.98 -10.84
C GLY A 60 2.80 9.52 -10.81
N ALA A 61 3.62 8.58 -11.27
CA ALA A 61 3.31 7.15 -11.22
C ALA A 61 3.13 6.66 -9.77
N PHE A 62 3.98 7.06 -8.84
CA PHE A 62 3.81 6.75 -7.42
C PHE A 62 2.56 7.40 -6.82
N ALA A 63 2.26 8.65 -7.19
CA ALA A 63 1.03 9.32 -6.76
C ALA A 63 -0.21 8.55 -7.25
N VAL A 64 -0.26 8.14 -8.51
CA VAL A 64 -1.35 7.34 -9.07
C VAL A 64 -1.54 6.02 -8.33
N LEU A 65 -0.45 5.33 -8.03
CA LEU A 65 -0.52 4.02 -7.37
C LEU A 65 -1.00 4.12 -5.91
N PHE A 66 -0.65 5.19 -5.19
CA PHE A 66 -0.81 5.24 -3.74
C PHE A 66 -1.75 6.33 -3.21
N LEU A 67 -1.99 7.42 -3.96
CA LEU A 67 -2.89 8.50 -3.54
C LEU A 67 -4.33 8.04 -3.27
N PRO A 68 -4.94 7.13 -4.07
CA PRO A 68 -6.27 6.64 -3.79
C PRO A 68 -6.41 5.92 -2.44
N TYR A 69 -5.34 5.31 -1.94
CA TYR A 69 -5.37 4.66 -0.63
C TYR A 69 -5.52 5.65 0.52
N SER A 70 -4.94 6.84 0.42
CA SER A 70 -5.06 7.86 1.45
C SER A 70 -6.31 8.72 1.34
N LEU A 71 -6.74 9.05 0.12
CA LEU A 71 -7.88 9.94 -0.09
C LEU A 71 -9.22 9.19 -0.14
N LEU A 72 -9.29 8.07 -0.88
CA LEU A 72 -10.56 7.37 -1.14
C LEU A 72 -10.90 6.32 -0.08
N GLY A 73 -9.91 5.87 0.72
CA GLY A 73 -10.14 4.86 1.75
C GLY A 73 -11.29 5.19 2.70
N PRO A 74 -11.28 6.37 3.34
CA PRO A 74 -12.34 6.81 4.25
C PRO A 74 -13.71 6.94 3.57
N PHE A 75 -13.73 7.44 2.33
CA PHE A 75 -14.96 7.59 1.54
C PHE A 75 -15.54 6.25 1.11
N ALA A 76 -14.68 5.30 0.72
CA ALA A 76 -15.13 3.98 0.33
C ALA A 76 -15.87 3.28 1.46
N GLY A 77 -15.37 3.34 2.71
CA GLY A 77 -16.06 2.81 3.88
C GLY A 77 -17.45 3.43 4.08
N ALA A 78 -17.51 4.76 4.17
CA ALA A 78 -18.76 5.49 4.42
C ALA A 78 -19.83 5.30 3.32
N LEU A 79 -19.42 5.06 2.07
CA LEU A 79 -20.34 4.76 0.97
C LEU A 79 -20.81 3.30 1.01
N LEU A 80 -19.92 2.36 1.34
CA LEU A 80 -20.24 0.93 1.43
C LEU A 80 -21.17 0.59 2.61
N ASP A 81 -21.28 1.46 3.59
CA ASP A 81 -22.24 1.33 4.67
C ASP A 81 -23.66 1.74 4.26
N ARG A 82 -23.82 2.44 3.14
CA ARG A 82 -25.10 2.98 2.65
C ARG A 82 -25.60 2.32 1.36
N TRP A 83 -24.68 1.89 0.48
CA TRP A 83 -24.99 1.37 -0.84
C TRP A 83 -24.95 -0.16 -0.87
N ASP A 84 -25.79 -0.75 -1.72
CA ASP A 84 -25.70 -2.20 -2.00
C ASP A 84 -24.29 -2.55 -2.49
N ARG A 85 -23.55 -3.30 -1.67
CA ARG A 85 -22.14 -3.62 -1.94
C ARG A 85 -21.97 -4.42 -3.23
N ARG A 86 -22.96 -5.24 -3.60
CA ARG A 86 -22.97 -5.91 -4.91
C ARG A 86 -22.96 -4.91 -6.05
N LEU A 87 -23.84 -3.90 -6.01
CA LEU A 87 -23.90 -2.87 -7.05
C LEU A 87 -22.62 -2.06 -7.11
N VAL A 88 -22.03 -1.73 -5.96
CA VAL A 88 -20.72 -1.06 -5.90
C VAL A 88 -19.63 -1.90 -6.55
N LEU A 89 -19.55 -3.21 -6.25
CA LEU A 89 -18.59 -4.12 -6.85
C LEU A 89 -18.78 -4.24 -8.37
N VAL A 90 -20.03 -4.33 -8.83
CA VAL A 90 -20.36 -4.40 -10.27
C VAL A 90 -19.98 -3.08 -10.96
N ALA A 91 -20.42 -1.93 -10.44
CA ALA A 91 -20.15 -0.62 -11.03
C ALA A 91 -18.64 -0.30 -11.05
N ALA A 92 -17.93 -0.59 -9.95
CA ALA A 92 -16.50 -0.37 -9.87
C ALA A 92 -15.71 -1.24 -10.85
N ASN A 93 -16.04 -2.54 -10.98
CA ASN A 93 -15.36 -3.40 -11.96
C ASN A 93 -15.74 -3.03 -13.41
N ALA A 94 -16.98 -2.59 -13.69
CA ALA A 94 -17.37 -2.09 -15.00
C ALA A 94 -16.59 -0.80 -15.37
N GLY A 95 -16.52 0.17 -14.44
CA GLY A 95 -15.72 1.38 -14.64
C GLY A 95 -14.23 1.08 -14.84
N ARG A 96 -13.68 0.14 -14.07
CA ARG A 96 -12.29 -0.34 -14.25
C ARG A 96 -12.07 -0.94 -15.64
N LEU A 97 -12.99 -1.78 -16.10
CA LEU A 97 -12.87 -2.42 -17.41
C LEU A 97 -12.79 -1.37 -18.53
N VAL A 98 -13.68 -0.40 -18.52
CA VAL A 98 -13.71 0.69 -19.51
C VAL A 98 -12.40 1.49 -19.48
N LEU A 99 -11.93 1.84 -18.27
CA LEU A 99 -10.73 2.67 -18.13
C LEU A 99 -9.43 1.89 -18.40
N VAL A 100 -9.37 0.60 -18.09
CA VAL A 100 -8.24 -0.25 -18.47
C VAL A 100 -8.12 -0.32 -20.00
N LEU A 101 -9.22 -0.47 -20.72
CA LEU A 101 -9.23 -0.43 -22.19
C LEU A 101 -8.79 0.96 -22.70
N ALA A 102 -9.25 2.05 -22.05
CA ALA A 102 -8.82 3.40 -22.39
C ALA A 102 -7.31 3.60 -22.16
N VAL A 103 -6.74 3.12 -21.05
CA VAL A 103 -5.29 3.20 -20.79
C VAL A 103 -4.49 2.41 -21.84
N ALA A 104 -4.95 1.21 -22.21
CA ALA A 104 -4.31 0.42 -23.28
C ALA A 104 -4.32 1.20 -24.61
N GLN A 105 -5.44 1.80 -24.98
CA GLN A 105 -5.55 2.62 -26.20
C GLN A 105 -4.68 3.88 -26.15
N LEU A 106 -4.59 4.56 -25.00
CA LEU A 106 -3.71 5.72 -24.82
C LEU A 106 -2.22 5.34 -24.99
N LEU A 107 -1.82 4.18 -24.45
CA LEU A 107 -0.46 3.66 -24.63
C LEU A 107 -0.19 3.34 -26.10
N GLU A 108 -1.09 2.62 -26.77
CA GLU A 108 -0.95 2.25 -28.18
C GLU A 108 -0.86 3.48 -29.10
N SER A 109 -1.61 4.55 -28.79
CA SER A 109 -1.58 5.81 -29.54
C SER A 109 -0.36 6.70 -29.24
N GLY A 110 0.52 6.31 -28.31
CA GLY A 110 1.65 7.11 -27.87
C GLY A 110 1.25 8.38 -27.12
N ALA A 111 0.11 8.36 -26.43
CA ALA A 111 -0.36 9.51 -25.65
C ALA A 111 0.60 9.90 -24.53
N GLY A 112 0.60 11.18 -24.16
CA GLY A 112 1.43 11.70 -23.08
C GLY A 112 1.11 11.11 -21.72
N ASP A 113 2.11 11.05 -20.84
CA ASP A 113 2.04 10.43 -19.51
C ASP A 113 0.88 10.95 -18.65
N LEU A 114 0.57 12.25 -18.73
CA LEU A 114 -0.49 12.85 -17.93
C LEU A 114 -1.87 12.22 -18.19
N ALA A 115 -2.22 11.98 -19.46
CA ALA A 115 -3.50 11.36 -19.82
C ALA A 115 -3.59 9.92 -19.28
N ILE A 116 -2.51 9.15 -19.44
CA ILE A 116 -2.39 7.77 -18.95
C ILE A 116 -2.50 7.76 -17.42
N LEU A 117 -1.75 8.62 -16.73
CA LEU A 117 -1.73 8.71 -15.27
C LEU A 117 -3.09 9.16 -14.71
N CYS A 118 -3.79 10.09 -15.35
CA CYS A 118 -5.14 10.49 -14.93
C CYS A 118 -6.14 9.33 -15.04
N CYS A 119 -6.16 8.60 -16.17
CA CYS A 119 -7.01 7.43 -16.31
C CYS A 119 -6.64 6.33 -15.31
N ALA A 120 -5.35 6.06 -15.12
CA ALA A 120 -4.86 5.07 -14.17
C ALA A 120 -5.20 5.44 -12.72
N LEU A 121 -5.19 6.73 -12.35
CA LEU A 121 -5.62 7.20 -11.04
C LEU A 121 -7.08 6.83 -10.75
N ILE A 122 -7.96 6.95 -11.74
CA ILE A 122 -9.36 6.58 -11.59
C ILE A 122 -9.50 5.04 -11.50
N VAL A 123 -8.73 4.28 -12.29
CA VAL A 123 -8.68 2.81 -12.17
C VAL A 123 -8.29 2.38 -10.75
N THR A 124 -7.22 2.95 -10.19
CA THR A 124 -6.77 2.64 -8.83
C THR A 124 -7.78 3.10 -7.78
N GLY A 125 -8.50 4.19 -8.04
CA GLY A 125 -9.65 4.63 -7.24
C GLY A 125 -10.75 3.55 -7.18
N PHE A 126 -11.19 3.03 -8.31
CA PHE A 126 -12.15 1.92 -8.35
C PHE A 126 -11.61 0.66 -7.70
N THR A 127 -10.33 0.34 -7.87
CA THR A 127 -9.66 -0.78 -7.18
C THR A 127 -9.83 -0.65 -5.66
N ARG A 128 -9.72 0.56 -5.11
CA ARG A 128 -9.92 0.79 -3.68
C ARG A 128 -11.35 0.49 -3.25
N PHE A 129 -12.37 0.88 -4.03
CA PHE A 129 -13.75 0.54 -3.75
C PHE A 129 -14.00 -0.96 -3.80
N VAL A 130 -13.45 -1.68 -4.78
CA VAL A 130 -13.56 -3.14 -4.88
C VAL A 130 -12.92 -3.81 -3.65
N SER A 131 -11.72 -3.44 -3.28
CA SER A 131 -10.98 -3.99 -2.14
C SER A 131 -11.73 -3.76 -0.81
N SER A 132 -12.24 -2.54 -0.59
CA SER A 132 -13.04 -2.20 0.58
C SER A 132 -14.38 -2.93 0.60
N GLY A 133 -15.06 -3.02 -0.55
CA GLY A 133 -16.32 -3.74 -0.72
C GLY A 133 -16.21 -5.23 -0.41
N LEU A 134 -15.15 -5.88 -0.88
CA LEU A 134 -14.87 -7.29 -0.59
C LEU A 134 -14.61 -7.54 0.90
N SER A 135 -13.94 -6.61 1.56
CA SER A 135 -13.68 -6.72 3.00
C SER A 135 -14.94 -6.47 3.83
N ALA A 136 -15.74 -5.49 3.45
CA ALA A 136 -17.02 -5.19 4.11
C ALA A 136 -18.08 -6.27 3.90
N ALA A 137 -18.05 -6.98 2.77
CA ALA A 137 -18.99 -8.06 2.45
C ALA A 137 -18.72 -9.37 3.23
N LEU A 138 -17.49 -9.58 3.71
CA LEU A 138 -17.08 -10.85 4.31
C LEU A 138 -17.94 -11.30 5.52
N PRO A 139 -18.32 -10.44 6.48
CA PRO A 139 -19.16 -10.85 7.60
C PRO A 139 -20.58 -11.31 7.21
N HIS A 140 -21.03 -11.01 5.97
CA HIS A 140 -22.36 -11.42 5.46
C HIS A 140 -22.35 -12.81 4.83
N VAL A 141 -21.18 -13.36 4.56
CA VAL A 141 -21.00 -14.67 3.90
C VAL A 141 -20.27 -15.70 4.79
N VAL A 142 -19.95 -15.31 6.04
CA VAL A 142 -19.20 -16.15 6.99
C VAL A 142 -19.89 -16.10 8.35
N PRO A 143 -20.07 -17.22 9.07
CA PRO A 143 -20.53 -17.26 10.45
C PRO A 143 -19.64 -16.40 11.37
N ARG A 144 -20.26 -15.73 12.36
CA ARG A 144 -19.57 -14.76 13.24
C ARG A 144 -18.33 -15.31 13.94
N ASP A 145 -18.37 -16.57 14.36
CA ASP A 145 -17.27 -17.29 15.02
C ASP A 145 -16.07 -17.57 14.10
N GLN A 146 -16.27 -17.55 12.78
CA GLN A 146 -15.25 -17.84 11.77
C GLN A 146 -14.75 -16.59 11.05
N VAL A 147 -15.35 -15.42 11.27
CA VAL A 147 -15.01 -14.17 10.54
C VAL A 147 -13.52 -13.85 10.61
N VAL A 148 -12.90 -13.92 11.80
CA VAL A 148 -11.49 -13.60 11.99
C VAL A 148 -10.59 -14.53 11.18
N ALA A 149 -10.85 -15.83 11.24
CA ALA A 149 -10.05 -16.83 10.53
C ALA A 149 -10.21 -16.71 9.00
N MET A 150 -11.44 -16.56 8.51
CA MET A 150 -11.73 -16.43 7.09
C MET A 150 -11.26 -15.09 6.52
N ASN A 151 -11.26 -14.02 7.30
CA ASN A 151 -10.67 -12.73 6.92
C ASN A 151 -9.15 -12.85 6.72
N SER A 152 -8.46 -13.55 7.63
CA SER A 152 -7.02 -13.81 7.50
C SER A 152 -6.70 -14.61 6.24
N VAL A 153 -7.50 -15.65 5.95
CA VAL A 153 -7.38 -16.43 4.71
C VAL A 153 -7.60 -15.55 3.48
N ALA A 154 -8.66 -14.75 3.48
CA ALA A 154 -9.01 -13.88 2.36
C ALA A 154 -7.92 -12.83 2.08
N ILE A 155 -7.35 -12.23 3.13
CA ILE A 155 -6.24 -11.24 3.01
C ILE A 155 -4.99 -11.92 2.48
N ALA A 156 -4.58 -13.05 3.06
CA ALA A 156 -3.36 -13.76 2.65
C ALA A 156 -3.45 -14.28 1.21
N ALA A 157 -4.57 -14.90 0.86
CA ALA A 157 -4.81 -15.42 -0.49
C ALA A 157 -4.87 -14.28 -1.52
N GLY A 158 -5.51 -13.18 -1.16
CA GLY A 158 -5.57 -12.00 -2.01
C GLY A 158 -4.20 -11.35 -2.24
N ALA A 159 -3.39 -11.22 -1.18
CA ALA A 159 -2.01 -10.71 -1.30
C ALA A 159 -1.15 -11.62 -2.20
N ALA A 160 -1.30 -12.95 -2.08
CA ALA A 160 -0.64 -13.90 -2.95
C ALA A 160 -1.10 -13.74 -4.42
N ALA A 161 -2.40 -13.54 -4.65
CA ALA A 161 -2.93 -13.31 -5.99
C ALA A 161 -2.39 -12.02 -6.61
N ALA A 162 -2.34 -10.91 -5.84
CA ALA A 162 -1.76 -9.65 -6.29
C ALA A 162 -0.27 -9.79 -6.62
N PHE A 163 0.48 -10.51 -5.79
CA PHE A 163 1.89 -10.81 -6.05
C PHE A 163 2.07 -11.64 -7.33
N LEU A 164 1.25 -12.67 -7.54
CA LEU A 164 1.29 -13.48 -8.75
C LEU A 164 0.93 -12.65 -9.98
N GLY A 165 -0.09 -11.79 -9.90
CA GLY A 165 -0.47 -10.89 -10.98
C GLY A 165 0.66 -9.91 -11.34
N ALA A 166 1.30 -9.31 -10.34
CA ALA A 166 2.43 -8.40 -10.55
C ALA A 166 3.61 -9.11 -11.25
N ASN A 167 3.93 -10.33 -10.84
CA ASN A 167 5.02 -11.09 -11.47
C ASN A 167 4.64 -11.66 -12.84
N PHE A 168 3.35 -11.97 -13.05
CA PHE A 168 2.87 -12.43 -14.36
C PHE A 168 3.14 -11.41 -15.47
N MET A 169 3.21 -10.11 -15.15
CA MET A 169 3.56 -9.05 -16.11
C MET A 169 4.90 -9.30 -16.82
N LEU A 170 5.84 -9.98 -16.19
CA LEU A 170 7.15 -10.24 -16.78
C LEU A 170 7.05 -11.12 -18.05
N LEU A 171 6.11 -12.04 -18.11
CA LEU A 171 5.92 -12.92 -19.26
C LEU A 171 5.45 -12.15 -20.50
N PRO A 172 4.32 -11.43 -20.51
CA PRO A 172 3.94 -10.64 -21.69
C PRO A 172 4.94 -9.53 -22.00
N ARG A 173 5.64 -8.94 -21.02
CA ARG A 173 6.71 -7.99 -21.28
C ARG A 173 7.87 -8.62 -22.05
N TRP A 174 8.23 -9.85 -21.76
CA TRP A 174 9.26 -10.59 -22.50
C TRP A 174 8.80 -10.94 -23.92
N LEU A 175 7.51 -11.27 -24.09
CA LEU A 175 6.95 -11.69 -25.39
C LEU A 175 6.68 -10.51 -26.34
N PHE A 176 6.15 -9.39 -25.82
CA PHE A 176 5.65 -8.27 -26.62
C PHE A 176 6.52 -7.02 -26.53
N GLY A 177 7.60 -7.04 -25.74
CA GLY A 177 8.51 -5.92 -25.60
C GLY A 177 8.21 -4.99 -24.43
N ALA A 178 9.07 -3.97 -24.29
CA ALA A 178 9.04 -3.00 -23.18
C ALA A 178 8.63 -1.59 -23.63
N ASP A 179 8.29 -1.42 -24.89
CA ASP A 179 7.83 -0.20 -25.53
C ASP A 179 6.34 0.09 -25.26
N ASP A 180 5.82 1.16 -25.84
CA ASP A 180 4.42 1.56 -25.65
C ASP A 180 3.45 0.49 -26.17
N ALA A 181 3.76 -0.15 -27.32
CA ALA A 181 2.94 -1.21 -27.88
C ALA A 181 2.91 -2.46 -26.97
N GLY A 182 4.07 -2.90 -26.47
CA GLY A 182 4.15 -4.00 -25.51
C GLY A 182 3.45 -3.67 -24.19
N ALA A 183 3.57 -2.44 -23.69
CA ALA A 183 2.87 -1.97 -22.51
C ALA A 183 1.34 -1.94 -22.73
N ALA A 184 0.86 -1.51 -23.89
CA ALA A 184 -0.55 -1.54 -24.24
C ALA A 184 -1.12 -2.96 -24.19
N VAL A 185 -0.40 -3.95 -24.74
CA VAL A 185 -0.81 -5.37 -24.69
C VAL A 185 -0.87 -5.87 -23.24
N ILE A 186 0.11 -5.51 -22.39
CA ILE A 186 0.10 -5.89 -20.96
C ILE A 186 -1.14 -5.33 -20.26
N ILE A 187 -1.44 -4.05 -20.48
CA ILE A 187 -2.64 -3.42 -19.89
C ILE A 187 -3.92 -4.01 -20.48
N LEU A 188 -3.96 -4.36 -21.77
CA LEU A 188 -5.10 -5.05 -22.38
C LEU A 188 -5.36 -6.43 -21.74
N ILE A 189 -4.32 -7.17 -21.40
CA ILE A 189 -4.44 -8.47 -20.70
C ILE A 189 -5.14 -8.30 -19.34
N VAL A 190 -4.99 -7.15 -18.66
CA VAL A 190 -5.70 -6.85 -17.39
C VAL A 190 -7.22 -6.86 -17.59
N ALA A 191 -7.72 -6.57 -18.79
CA ALA A 191 -9.16 -6.57 -19.06
C ALA A 191 -9.80 -7.95 -18.79
N ALA A 192 -9.06 -9.04 -18.99
CA ALA A 192 -9.58 -10.40 -18.77
C ALA A 192 -9.91 -10.69 -17.29
N PRO A 193 -9.00 -10.54 -16.31
CA PRO A 193 -9.34 -10.71 -14.91
C PRO A 193 -10.35 -9.67 -14.42
N VAL A 194 -10.34 -8.43 -14.92
CA VAL A 194 -11.35 -7.42 -14.54
C VAL A 194 -12.73 -7.78 -15.05
N ALA A 195 -12.87 -8.26 -16.30
CA ALA A 195 -14.12 -8.75 -16.84
C ALA A 195 -14.64 -9.97 -16.09
N LEU A 196 -13.76 -10.91 -15.74
CA LEU A 196 -14.10 -12.06 -14.92
C LEU A 196 -14.55 -11.63 -13.50
N ALA A 197 -13.88 -10.66 -12.89
CA ALA A 197 -14.29 -10.11 -11.60
C ALA A 197 -15.67 -9.41 -11.68
N LEU A 198 -15.94 -8.66 -12.76
CA LEU A 198 -17.26 -8.08 -13.04
C LEU A 198 -18.34 -9.16 -13.12
N TRP A 199 -18.10 -10.23 -13.89
CA TRP A 199 -19.02 -11.34 -14.03
C TRP A 199 -19.26 -12.07 -12.69
N LEU A 200 -18.21 -12.34 -11.91
CA LEU A 200 -18.33 -12.95 -10.60
C LEU A 200 -19.13 -12.07 -9.63
N ALA A 201 -18.91 -10.73 -9.64
CA ALA A 201 -19.67 -9.80 -8.83
C ALA A 201 -21.16 -9.79 -9.24
N TRP A 202 -21.45 -9.85 -10.53
CA TRP A 202 -22.82 -9.88 -11.05
C TRP A 202 -23.59 -11.13 -10.61
N ARG A 203 -22.95 -12.27 -10.41
CA ARG A 203 -23.56 -13.55 -10.01
C ARG A 203 -24.07 -13.57 -8.57
N PHE A 204 -23.69 -12.64 -7.72
CA PHE A 204 -24.25 -12.55 -6.37
C PHE A 204 -25.73 -12.14 -6.40
N PRO A 205 -26.58 -12.72 -5.56
CA PRO A 205 -27.95 -12.25 -5.39
C PRO A 205 -27.97 -10.78 -4.91
N PRO A 206 -28.98 -10.00 -5.29
CA PRO A 206 -29.15 -8.65 -4.77
C PRO A 206 -29.18 -8.64 -3.23
N ARG A 207 -28.51 -7.64 -2.62
CA ARG A 207 -28.44 -7.41 -1.16
C ARG A 207 -27.75 -8.48 -0.32
N MET A 208 -27.24 -9.56 -0.92
CA MET A 208 -26.57 -10.64 -0.20
C MET A 208 -25.30 -10.18 0.53
N LEU A 209 -24.60 -9.21 -0.04
CA LEU A 209 -23.32 -8.70 0.46
C LEU A 209 -23.48 -7.54 1.46
N GLY A 210 -24.75 -7.20 1.83
CA GLY A 210 -25.07 -6.07 2.71
C GLY A 210 -25.06 -4.71 2.00
N PRO A 211 -25.21 -3.61 2.74
CA PRO A 211 -25.41 -3.55 4.18
C PRO A 211 -26.83 -3.94 4.60
N ASP A 212 -27.00 -4.24 5.89
CA ASP A 212 -28.31 -4.49 6.48
C ASP A 212 -29.19 -3.22 6.44
N ASP A 213 -30.53 -3.40 6.41
CA ASP A 213 -31.47 -2.27 6.28
C ASP A 213 -31.36 -1.24 7.43
N SER A 214 -30.94 -1.67 8.63
CA SER A 214 -30.66 -0.79 9.77
C SER A 214 -29.47 0.15 9.54
N ALA A 215 -28.44 -0.30 8.83
CA ALA A 215 -27.27 0.52 8.50
C ALA A 215 -27.59 1.57 7.43
N ARG A 216 -28.53 1.28 6.52
CA ARG A 216 -29.00 2.22 5.49
C ARG A 216 -29.77 3.42 6.03
N ALA A 217 -30.30 3.32 7.23
CA ALA A 217 -31.09 4.38 7.86
C ALA A 217 -30.25 5.59 8.32
N VAL A 218 -28.92 5.53 8.23
CA VAL A 218 -28.05 6.64 8.57
C VAL A 218 -28.14 7.73 7.51
N HIS A 219 -28.92 8.78 7.77
CA HIS A 219 -29.08 9.95 6.94
C HIS A 219 -27.97 10.98 7.23
N GLY A 220 -27.42 11.63 6.20
CA GLY A 220 -26.46 12.70 6.33
C GLY A 220 -25.44 12.72 5.17
N SER A 221 -24.67 13.79 5.06
CA SER A 221 -23.63 13.93 4.04
C SER A 221 -22.46 12.97 4.31
N VAL A 222 -22.07 12.15 3.31
CA VAL A 222 -20.88 11.28 3.39
C VAL A 222 -19.62 12.12 3.60
N LEU A 223 -19.52 13.25 2.88
CA LEU A 223 -18.39 14.16 3.01
C LEU A 223 -18.26 14.69 4.44
N TYR A 224 -19.37 15.07 5.06
CA TYR A 224 -19.38 15.53 6.44
C TYR A 224 -18.96 14.42 7.41
N ALA A 225 -19.49 13.21 7.25
CA ALA A 225 -19.14 12.05 8.10
C ALA A 225 -17.66 11.71 8.00
N VAL A 226 -17.08 11.71 6.79
CA VAL A 226 -15.66 11.47 6.56
C VAL A 226 -14.79 12.58 7.13
N ALA A 227 -15.14 13.86 6.86
CA ALA A 227 -14.40 15.00 7.36
C ALA A 227 -14.42 15.07 8.90
N THR A 228 -15.57 14.86 9.52
CA THR A 228 -15.69 14.83 10.99
C THR A 228 -14.97 13.63 11.59
N GLY A 229 -15.03 12.46 10.97
CA GLY A 229 -14.29 11.28 11.40
C GLY A 229 -12.77 11.49 11.34
N TRP A 230 -12.28 12.14 10.27
CA TRP A 230 -10.86 12.47 10.14
C TRP A 230 -10.42 13.49 11.19
N VAL A 231 -11.21 14.55 11.44
CA VAL A 231 -10.93 15.54 12.48
C VAL A 231 -10.91 14.90 13.88
N HIS A 232 -11.87 14.01 14.17
CA HIS A 232 -11.86 13.25 15.43
C HIS A 232 -10.64 12.36 15.57
N GLY A 233 -10.26 11.66 14.50
CA GLY A 233 -9.03 10.86 14.46
C GLY A 233 -7.78 11.68 14.76
N VAL A 234 -7.61 12.84 14.12
CA VAL A 234 -6.47 13.75 14.38
C VAL A 234 -6.48 14.25 15.84
N LYS A 235 -7.63 14.66 16.36
CA LYS A 235 -7.75 15.09 17.77
C LYS A 235 -7.35 13.97 18.73
N THR A 236 -7.78 12.73 18.44
CA THR A 236 -7.41 11.55 19.26
C THR A 236 -5.91 11.27 19.18
N VAL A 237 -5.30 11.35 17.98
CA VAL A 237 -3.85 11.20 17.81
C VAL A 237 -3.09 12.22 18.67
N ILE A 238 -3.51 13.47 18.65
CA ILE A 238 -2.87 14.55 19.47
C ILE A 238 -3.09 14.31 20.97
N ALA A 239 -4.28 13.85 21.36
CA ALA A 239 -4.63 13.59 22.75
C ALA A 239 -3.93 12.37 23.35
N VAL A 240 -3.48 11.39 22.51
CA VAL A 240 -2.80 10.17 22.96
C VAL A 240 -1.31 10.21 22.61
N PRO A 241 -0.43 10.68 23.52
CA PRO A 241 0.98 10.92 23.20
C PRO A 241 1.74 9.70 22.69
N ALA A 242 1.37 8.50 23.14
CA ALA A 242 1.98 7.25 22.66
C ALA A 242 1.71 7.01 21.17
N VAL A 243 0.51 7.33 20.69
CA VAL A 243 0.13 7.24 19.28
C VAL A 243 0.81 8.36 18.48
N ALA A 244 0.76 9.61 18.97
CA ALA A 244 1.42 10.74 18.32
C ALA A 244 2.92 10.49 18.12
N ALA A 245 3.61 9.98 19.16
CA ALA A 245 5.03 9.62 19.08
C ALA A 245 5.31 8.61 17.96
N THR A 246 4.60 7.48 17.98
CA THR A 246 4.85 6.39 17.02
C THR A 246 4.47 6.78 15.59
N LEU A 247 3.42 7.57 15.38
CA LEU A 247 3.06 8.10 14.06
C LEU A 247 4.08 9.10 13.54
N THR A 248 4.69 9.92 14.41
CA THR A 248 5.79 10.82 14.01
C THR A 248 7.00 10.04 13.52
N GLY A 249 7.40 8.97 14.23
CA GLY A 249 8.48 8.07 13.79
C GLY A 249 8.14 7.38 12.46
N LEU A 250 6.90 6.95 12.29
CA LEU A 250 6.42 6.34 11.05
C LEU A 250 6.47 7.33 9.87
N ALA A 251 6.03 8.57 10.08
CA ALA A 251 6.09 9.61 9.06
C ALA A 251 7.53 9.89 8.61
N ALA A 252 8.46 10.03 9.56
CA ALA A 252 9.88 10.21 9.26
C ALA A 252 10.44 9.05 8.41
N HIS A 253 10.13 7.80 8.79
CA HIS A 253 10.55 6.64 8.01
C HIS A 253 9.96 6.66 6.59
N ARG A 254 8.68 7.00 6.44
CA ARG A 254 8.01 7.04 5.13
C ARG A 254 8.57 8.14 4.22
N MET A 255 8.93 9.28 4.78
CA MET A 255 9.62 10.35 4.03
C MET A 255 10.96 9.85 3.47
N VAL A 256 11.80 9.23 4.31
CA VAL A 256 13.11 8.73 3.84
C VAL A 256 12.95 7.59 2.85
N PHE A 257 11.95 6.72 3.05
CA PHE A 257 11.64 5.67 2.09
C PHE A 257 11.24 6.24 0.72
N GLY A 258 10.49 7.36 0.69
CA GLY A 258 10.14 8.08 -0.54
C GLY A 258 11.38 8.65 -1.24
N ILE A 259 12.26 9.31 -0.49
CA ILE A 259 13.54 9.84 -1.02
C ILE A 259 14.36 8.72 -1.66
N ASN A 260 14.59 7.62 -0.93
CA ASN A 260 15.40 6.50 -1.39
C ASN A 260 14.78 5.77 -2.59
N SER A 261 13.44 5.64 -2.63
CA SER A 261 12.75 5.01 -3.75
C SER A 261 12.97 5.77 -5.05
N LEU A 262 12.89 7.10 -5.01
CA LEU A 262 13.14 7.92 -6.20
C LEU A 262 14.62 7.91 -6.58
N LEU A 263 15.55 8.07 -5.63
CA LEU A 263 16.99 8.01 -5.87
C LEU A 263 17.38 6.70 -6.56
N VAL A 264 17.00 5.56 -6.00
CA VAL A 264 17.31 4.24 -6.58
C VAL A 264 16.74 4.12 -7.99
N LEU A 265 15.50 4.54 -8.19
CA LEU A 265 14.84 4.34 -9.48
C LEU A 265 15.44 5.21 -10.58
N VAL A 266 15.75 6.49 -10.27
CA VAL A 266 16.42 7.38 -11.24
C VAL A 266 17.82 6.91 -11.53
N MET A 267 18.60 6.52 -10.51
CA MET A 267 19.96 5.97 -10.69
C MET A 267 19.97 4.71 -11.55
N VAL A 268 19.07 3.77 -11.27
CA VAL A 268 18.96 2.53 -12.04
C VAL A 268 18.67 2.80 -13.50
N ARG A 269 17.82 3.76 -13.83
CA ARG A 269 17.51 4.11 -15.22
C ARG A 269 18.66 4.77 -15.98
N HIS A 270 19.57 5.46 -15.29
CA HIS A 270 20.69 6.17 -15.93
C HIS A 270 22.01 5.39 -15.94
N THR A 271 22.13 4.35 -15.10
CA THR A 271 23.40 3.61 -14.98
C THR A 271 23.48 2.42 -15.92
N ASP A 272 22.36 1.86 -16.36
CA ASP A 272 22.33 0.62 -17.14
C ASP A 272 21.95 0.86 -18.61
N THR A 273 22.93 0.72 -19.48
CA THR A 273 22.76 0.63 -20.94
C THR A 273 22.04 -0.66 -21.38
N GLN A 274 21.90 -1.65 -20.49
CA GLN A 274 21.10 -2.86 -20.70
C GLN A 274 19.83 -2.82 -19.83
N GLN A 275 18.71 -2.50 -20.43
CA GLN A 275 17.40 -2.28 -19.79
C GLN A 275 16.90 -3.42 -18.90
N VAL A 276 17.36 -4.66 -19.12
CA VAL A 276 16.98 -5.83 -18.30
C VAL A 276 17.71 -5.83 -16.95
N ALA A 277 18.96 -5.38 -16.91
CA ALA A 277 19.77 -5.34 -15.70
C ALA A 277 19.28 -4.26 -14.71
N GLY A 278 18.86 -3.09 -15.21
CA GLY A 278 18.30 -2.02 -14.38
C GLY A 278 17.00 -2.41 -13.68
N LEU A 279 16.08 -3.06 -14.39
CA LEU A 279 14.86 -3.61 -13.78
C LEU A 279 15.20 -4.61 -12.66
N GLY A 280 16.22 -5.47 -12.87
CA GLY A 280 16.68 -6.43 -11.86
C GLY A 280 17.14 -5.77 -10.57
N THR A 281 17.91 -4.68 -10.65
CA THR A 281 18.39 -3.95 -9.45
C THR A 281 17.25 -3.26 -8.70
N ALA A 282 16.29 -2.66 -9.39
CA ALA A 282 15.12 -2.06 -8.76
C ALA A 282 14.25 -3.13 -8.08
N VAL A 283 14.01 -4.26 -8.73
CA VAL A 283 13.29 -5.40 -8.16
C VAL A 283 14.03 -5.95 -6.94
N LEU A 284 15.35 -6.07 -7.01
CA LEU A 284 16.17 -6.55 -5.90
C LEU A 284 16.11 -5.60 -4.69
N PHE A 285 16.11 -4.28 -4.91
CA PHE A 285 15.93 -3.29 -3.83
C PHE A 285 14.57 -3.44 -3.16
N VAL A 286 13.49 -3.56 -3.93
CA VAL A 286 12.13 -3.75 -3.39
C VAL A 286 12.02 -5.09 -2.67
N ALA A 287 12.56 -6.16 -3.23
CA ALA A 287 12.57 -7.49 -2.62
C ALA A 287 13.37 -7.53 -1.31
N ALA A 288 14.54 -6.89 -1.28
CA ALA A 288 15.37 -6.78 -0.07
C ALA A 288 14.62 -6.00 1.03
N THR A 289 14.00 -4.87 0.68
CA THR A 289 13.18 -4.07 1.61
C THR A 289 12.00 -4.88 2.17
N GLY A 290 11.32 -5.62 1.31
CA GLY A 290 10.21 -6.51 1.70
C GLY A 290 10.67 -7.67 2.60
N ALA A 291 11.81 -8.27 2.30
CA ALA A 291 12.41 -9.33 3.12
C ALA A 291 12.79 -8.82 4.52
N GLY A 292 13.37 -7.61 4.61
CA GLY A 292 13.63 -6.94 5.88
C GLY A 292 12.36 -6.70 6.69
N ALA A 293 11.31 -6.19 6.03
CA ALA A 293 10.02 -5.97 6.66
C ALA A 293 9.37 -7.28 7.16
N PHE A 294 9.52 -8.36 6.41
CA PHE A 294 9.04 -9.69 6.82
C PHE A 294 9.73 -10.19 8.08
N ILE A 295 11.07 -10.07 8.16
CA ILE A 295 11.86 -10.49 9.34
C ILE A 295 11.51 -9.64 10.56
N ALA A 296 11.19 -8.36 10.38
CA ALA A 296 10.77 -7.47 11.46
C ALA A 296 9.55 -8.00 12.24
N ALA A 297 8.64 -8.71 11.58
CA ALA A 297 7.47 -9.31 12.23
C ALA A 297 7.85 -10.33 13.30
N ALA A 298 8.97 -11.05 13.12
CA ALA A 298 9.49 -12.00 14.11
C ALA A 298 10.34 -11.31 15.20
N VAL A 299 11.10 -10.28 14.84
CA VAL A 299 12.01 -9.56 15.75
C VAL A 299 11.25 -8.64 16.71
N MET A 300 10.23 -7.94 16.22
CA MET A 300 9.51 -6.90 16.96
C MET A 300 8.91 -7.38 18.29
N PRO A 301 8.18 -8.53 18.37
CA PRO A 301 7.59 -8.97 19.63
C PRO A 301 8.64 -9.26 20.72
N VAL A 302 9.83 -9.74 20.33
CA VAL A 302 10.95 -10.01 21.25
C VAL A 302 11.54 -8.68 21.75
N ALA A 303 11.77 -7.74 20.84
CA ALA A 303 12.31 -6.42 21.16
C ALA A 303 11.38 -5.63 22.10
N VAL A 304 10.08 -5.61 21.80
CA VAL A 304 9.09 -4.91 22.64
C VAL A 304 8.97 -5.52 24.03
N ARG A 305 9.02 -6.86 24.15
CA ARG A 305 9.02 -7.51 25.48
C ARG A 305 10.25 -7.17 26.29
N ARG A 306 11.42 -7.01 25.66
CA ARG A 306 12.69 -6.78 26.35
C ARG A 306 12.93 -5.32 26.70
N TRP A 307 12.56 -4.39 25.82
CA TRP A 307 12.91 -2.96 25.94
C TRP A 307 11.72 -2.02 26.01
N GLY A 308 10.51 -2.55 25.79
CA GLY A 308 9.30 -1.74 25.67
C GLY A 308 9.15 -1.10 24.29
N ARG A 309 7.93 -0.67 24.01
CA ARG A 309 7.52 -0.16 22.68
C ARG A 309 8.30 1.09 22.26
N HIS A 310 8.43 2.08 23.15
CA HIS A 310 9.07 3.36 22.83
C HIS A 310 10.58 3.20 22.60
N ALA A 311 11.27 2.41 23.43
CA ALA A 311 12.71 2.16 23.25
C ALA A 311 12.96 1.35 21.96
N THR A 312 12.10 0.38 21.64
CA THR A 312 12.18 -0.38 20.40
C THR A 312 12.03 0.52 19.17
N ALA A 313 11.05 1.43 19.16
CA ALA A 313 10.85 2.38 18.07
C ALA A 313 12.03 3.36 17.95
N ASN A 314 12.52 3.90 19.05
CA ASN A 314 13.71 4.78 19.07
C ASN A 314 14.94 4.05 18.55
N GLY A 315 15.18 2.82 18.99
CA GLY A 315 16.31 2.00 18.51
C GLY A 315 16.22 1.74 17.00
N ALA A 316 15.03 1.42 16.50
CA ALA A 316 14.81 1.24 15.07
C ALA A 316 15.07 2.52 14.26
N LEU A 317 14.62 3.70 14.74
CA LEU A 317 14.89 4.99 14.08
C LEU A 317 16.38 5.36 14.13
N ALA A 318 17.07 5.10 15.24
CA ALA A 318 18.51 5.33 15.37
C ALA A 318 19.31 4.44 14.41
N ILE A 319 18.99 3.14 14.35
CA ILE A 319 19.59 2.21 13.39
C ILE A 319 19.30 2.69 11.95
N ALA A 320 18.07 3.09 11.66
CA ALA A 320 17.72 3.60 10.35
C ALA A 320 18.54 4.85 9.95
N ALA A 321 18.80 5.77 10.88
CA ALA A 321 19.67 6.93 10.64
C ALA A 321 21.11 6.51 10.29
N LEU A 322 21.68 5.55 11.01
CA LEU A 322 23.03 5.03 10.76
C LEU A 322 23.11 4.29 9.41
N VAL A 323 22.11 3.47 9.10
CA VAL A 323 22.01 2.76 7.82
C VAL A 323 21.86 3.74 6.66
N GLN A 324 21.04 4.78 6.82
CA GLN A 324 20.87 5.84 5.83
C GLN A 324 22.17 6.60 5.58
N LEU A 325 22.93 6.89 6.66
CA LEU A 325 24.26 7.51 6.53
C LEU A 325 25.23 6.61 5.75
N ALA A 326 25.25 5.31 6.05
CA ALA A 326 26.09 4.35 5.31
C ALA A 326 25.71 4.27 3.82
N GLY A 327 24.41 4.38 3.51
CA GLY A 327 23.91 4.39 2.13
C GLY A 327 24.10 5.71 1.36
N SER A 328 24.56 6.79 2.02
CA SER A 328 24.65 8.13 1.41
C SER A 328 25.68 8.25 0.28
N GLY A 329 26.62 7.29 0.17
CA GLY A 329 27.55 7.19 -0.96
C GLY A 329 26.91 6.76 -2.29
N LEU A 330 25.61 6.45 -2.31
CA LEU A 330 24.80 6.15 -3.49
C LEU A 330 25.40 5.04 -4.39
N GLN A 331 25.97 4.03 -3.78
CA GLN A 331 26.38 2.80 -4.47
C GLN A 331 25.19 1.83 -4.50
N LEU A 332 24.73 1.42 -5.69
CA LEU A 332 23.52 0.60 -5.87
C LEU A 332 23.54 -0.68 -5.03
N ALA A 333 24.68 -1.41 -5.01
CA ALA A 333 24.81 -2.62 -4.19
C ALA A 333 24.62 -2.32 -2.69
N MET A 334 25.22 -1.24 -2.18
CA MET A 334 25.06 -0.81 -0.78
C MET A 334 23.61 -0.39 -0.52
N MET A 335 22.96 0.29 -1.46
CA MET A 335 21.57 0.71 -1.29
C MET A 335 20.60 -0.47 -1.20
N VAL A 336 20.88 -1.60 -1.86
CA VAL A 336 20.09 -2.84 -1.69
C VAL A 336 20.24 -3.39 -0.27
N VAL A 337 21.45 -3.44 0.28
CA VAL A 337 21.70 -3.88 1.66
C VAL A 337 21.04 -2.93 2.66
N CYS A 338 21.19 -1.61 2.44
CA CYS A 338 20.51 -0.59 3.23
C CYS A 338 18.98 -0.73 3.12
N GLY A 339 18.46 -1.02 1.93
CA GLY A 339 17.03 -1.27 1.71
C GLY A 339 16.47 -2.38 2.60
N PHE A 340 17.19 -3.50 2.74
CA PHE A 340 16.83 -4.58 3.65
C PHE A 340 16.76 -4.10 5.11
N LEU A 341 17.81 -3.42 5.59
CA LEU A 341 17.87 -2.94 6.97
C LEU A 341 16.84 -1.83 7.27
N LEU A 342 16.64 -0.91 6.30
CA LEU A 342 15.62 0.13 6.40
C LEU A 342 14.21 -0.46 6.34
N GLY A 343 13.97 -1.47 5.51
CA GLY A 343 12.70 -2.20 5.47
C GLY A 343 12.38 -2.86 6.81
N MET A 344 13.38 -3.47 7.44
CA MET A 344 13.26 -4.06 8.79
C MET A 344 12.97 -2.97 9.84
N ALA A 345 13.75 -1.91 9.88
CA ALA A 345 13.56 -0.82 10.85
C ALA A 345 12.20 -0.14 10.69
N GLY A 346 11.80 0.15 9.45
CA GLY A 346 10.50 0.77 9.15
C GLY A 346 9.30 -0.07 9.54
N GLN A 347 9.38 -1.38 9.32
CA GLN A 347 8.32 -2.28 9.73
C GLN A 347 8.24 -2.41 11.26
N VAL A 348 9.37 -2.39 11.97
CA VAL A 348 9.38 -2.33 13.44
C VAL A 348 8.66 -1.07 13.93
N VAL A 349 8.98 0.10 13.38
CA VAL A 349 8.31 1.36 13.72
C VAL A 349 6.82 1.30 13.42
N LYS A 350 6.43 0.75 12.25
CA LYS A 350 5.03 0.58 11.88
C LYS A 350 4.27 -0.32 12.85
N LEU A 351 4.85 -1.47 13.21
CA LEU A 351 4.23 -2.38 14.17
C LEU A 351 4.13 -1.78 15.58
N CYS A 352 5.07 -0.93 16.00
CA CYS A 352 4.97 -0.15 17.23
C CYS A 352 3.81 0.86 17.17
N ALA A 353 3.57 1.50 16.00
CA ALA A 353 2.46 2.40 15.80
C ALA A 353 1.12 1.65 15.81
N ASP A 354 1.02 0.53 15.09
CA ASP A 354 -0.17 -0.32 15.08
C ASP A 354 -0.54 -0.79 16.50
N ASN A 355 0.45 -1.20 17.30
CA ASN A 355 0.24 -1.59 18.71
C ASN A 355 -0.21 -0.42 19.58
N ALA A 356 0.34 0.79 19.37
CA ALA A 356 -0.10 1.97 20.12
C ALA A 356 -1.58 2.27 19.86
N MET A 357 -1.99 2.22 18.60
CA MET A 357 -3.39 2.47 18.25
C MET A 357 -4.36 1.39 18.76
N GLN A 358 -3.90 0.12 18.79
CA GLN A 358 -4.73 -0.97 19.28
C GLN A 358 -4.88 -0.99 20.80
N LEU A 359 -3.85 -0.58 21.55
CA LEU A 359 -3.81 -0.70 23.00
C LEU A 359 -4.18 0.60 23.72
N ASP A 360 -3.82 1.76 23.16
CA ASP A 360 -3.91 3.04 23.85
C ASP A 360 -5.09 3.91 23.35
N VAL A 361 -5.85 3.46 22.34
CA VAL A 361 -7.00 4.17 21.78
C VAL A 361 -8.29 3.40 22.07
N ASP A 362 -9.32 4.13 22.50
CA ASP A 362 -10.66 3.59 22.73
C ASP A 362 -11.22 2.94 21.46
N ASP A 363 -11.95 1.83 21.64
CA ASP A 363 -12.46 0.99 20.56
C ASP A 363 -13.28 1.77 19.52
N GLY A 364 -14.13 2.68 19.97
CA GLY A 364 -14.96 3.53 19.11
C GLY A 364 -14.17 4.53 18.26
N MET A 365 -12.92 4.86 18.63
CA MET A 365 -12.06 5.83 17.94
C MET A 365 -10.97 5.18 17.10
N ARG A 366 -10.71 3.88 17.26
CA ARG A 366 -9.63 3.17 16.56
C ARG A 366 -9.72 3.32 15.04
N GLY A 367 -10.91 3.14 14.47
CA GLY A 367 -11.10 3.28 13.02
C GLY A 367 -10.71 4.65 12.48
N HIS A 368 -11.03 5.71 13.22
CA HIS A 368 -10.67 7.08 12.84
C HIS A 368 -9.16 7.31 12.92
N VAL A 369 -8.49 6.77 13.95
CA VAL A 369 -7.03 6.88 14.12
C VAL A 369 -6.29 6.08 13.05
N PHE A 370 -6.74 4.87 12.70
CA PHE A 370 -6.18 4.09 11.59
C PHE A 370 -6.33 4.81 10.25
N THR A 371 -7.45 5.50 10.03
CA THR A 371 -7.63 6.34 8.84
C THR A 371 -6.60 7.48 8.77
N VAL A 372 -6.32 8.13 9.89
CA VAL A 372 -5.27 9.17 9.98
C VAL A 372 -3.89 8.57 9.71
N GLN A 373 -3.59 7.39 10.28
CA GLN A 373 -2.33 6.69 10.00
C GLN A 373 -2.16 6.38 8.51
N ASP A 374 -3.18 5.84 7.86
CA ASP A 374 -3.10 5.48 6.44
C ASP A 374 -2.89 6.72 5.57
N SER A 375 -3.61 7.81 5.87
CA SER A 375 -3.41 9.10 5.19
C SER A 375 -1.99 9.63 5.39
N LEU A 376 -1.52 9.67 6.63
CA LEU A 376 -0.16 10.11 6.97
C LEU A 376 0.91 9.27 6.27
N PHE A 377 0.74 7.95 6.27
CA PHE A 377 1.66 6.99 5.68
C PHE A 377 1.89 7.22 4.18
N TRP A 378 0.82 7.40 3.42
CA TRP A 378 0.91 7.60 1.98
C TRP A 378 1.21 9.03 1.58
N MET A 379 0.65 10.03 2.28
CA MET A 379 0.89 11.44 1.98
C MET A 379 2.35 11.84 2.25
N THR A 380 2.94 11.35 3.35
CA THR A 380 4.37 11.60 3.62
C THR A 380 5.28 10.96 2.59
N PHE A 381 4.95 9.74 2.13
CA PHE A 381 5.69 9.05 1.08
C PHE A 381 5.61 9.79 -0.26
N ILE A 382 4.40 10.11 -0.73
CA ILE A 382 4.17 10.80 -2.02
C ILE A 382 4.77 12.22 -1.97
N GLY A 383 4.55 12.94 -0.86
CA GLY A 383 5.10 14.28 -0.67
C GLY A 383 6.64 14.28 -0.70
N ALA A 384 7.26 13.29 -0.07
CA ALA A 384 8.72 13.14 -0.11
C ALA A 384 9.25 12.84 -1.53
N ILE A 385 8.55 11.97 -2.29
CA ILE A 385 8.89 11.71 -3.69
C ILE A 385 8.78 13.00 -4.52
N ALA A 386 7.70 13.77 -4.38
CA ALA A 386 7.49 15.02 -5.11
C ALA A 386 8.56 16.07 -4.77
N LEU A 387 8.89 16.23 -3.48
CA LEU A 387 9.98 17.11 -3.04
C LEU A 387 11.35 16.65 -3.57
N THR A 388 11.61 15.35 -3.57
CA THR A 388 12.84 14.79 -4.12
C THR A 388 12.91 15.01 -5.63
N ALA A 389 11.79 14.85 -6.35
CA ALA A 389 11.72 15.06 -7.79
C ALA A 389 12.05 16.51 -8.20
N SER A 390 11.78 17.49 -7.35
CA SER A 390 12.14 18.89 -7.59
C SER A 390 13.62 19.21 -7.42
N ALA A 391 14.39 18.34 -6.73
CA ALA A 391 15.78 18.61 -6.34
C ALA A 391 16.78 17.58 -6.89
N ILE A 392 16.30 16.46 -7.45
CA ILE A 392 17.15 15.39 -7.95
C ILE A 392 17.71 15.73 -9.34
N PRO A 393 19.02 15.59 -9.61
CA PRO A 393 19.58 15.73 -10.93
C PRO A 393 19.18 14.55 -11.85
N PRO A 394 19.29 14.71 -13.18
CA PRO A 394 18.89 13.66 -14.13
C PRO A 394 19.55 12.30 -13.91
N ASP A 395 20.82 12.29 -13.46
CA ASP A 395 21.57 11.05 -13.18
C ASP A 395 21.21 10.38 -11.85
N GLY A 396 20.36 11.01 -11.03
CA GLY A 396 19.92 10.50 -9.73
C GLY A 396 20.98 10.55 -8.63
N ARG A 397 22.20 11.03 -8.90
CA ARG A 397 23.31 11.04 -7.96
C ARG A 397 23.37 12.32 -7.15
N GLN A 398 22.58 12.40 -6.08
CA GLN A 398 22.53 13.54 -5.18
C GLN A 398 22.72 13.11 -3.72
N PRO A 399 23.96 12.96 -3.22
CA PRO A 399 24.24 12.57 -1.85
C PRO A 399 23.59 13.47 -0.80
N ALA A 400 23.39 14.77 -1.10
CA ALA A 400 22.72 15.71 -0.20
C ALA A 400 21.28 15.27 0.13
N LEU A 401 20.54 14.66 -0.82
CA LEU A 401 19.19 14.12 -0.57
C LEU A 401 19.24 12.92 0.38
N ALA A 402 20.23 12.03 0.20
CA ALA A 402 20.42 10.91 1.12
C ALA A 402 20.80 11.39 2.53
N LEU A 403 21.65 12.40 2.65
CA LEU A 403 22.00 13.04 3.94
C LEU A 403 20.81 13.80 4.56
N ALA A 404 19.96 14.44 3.74
CA ALA A 404 18.70 15.01 4.22
C ALA A 404 17.81 13.93 4.86
N GLY A 405 17.80 12.70 4.31
CA GLY A 405 17.15 11.55 4.91
C GLY A 405 17.69 11.19 6.29
N VAL A 406 19.00 11.31 6.53
CA VAL A 406 19.58 11.16 7.89
C VAL A 406 19.02 12.22 8.82
N GLY A 407 18.97 13.48 8.39
CA GLY A 407 18.37 14.58 9.16
C GLY A 407 16.90 14.31 9.53
N VAL A 408 16.12 13.80 8.58
CA VAL A 408 14.71 13.42 8.81
C VAL A 408 14.60 12.31 9.87
N TYR A 409 15.45 11.27 9.82
CA TYR A 409 15.45 10.23 10.86
C TYR A 409 15.84 10.77 12.24
N LEU A 410 16.86 11.63 12.32
CA LEU A 410 17.28 12.24 13.58
C LEU A 410 16.19 13.16 14.16
N ALA A 411 15.54 13.96 13.31
CA ALA A 411 14.40 14.79 13.71
C ALA A 411 13.21 13.93 14.18
N GLY A 412 12.89 12.87 13.43
CA GLY A 412 11.85 11.89 13.79
C GLY A 412 12.14 11.20 15.12
N LEU A 413 13.38 10.77 15.35
CA LEU A 413 13.84 10.16 16.61
C LEU A 413 13.70 11.16 17.77
N ALA A 414 14.18 12.39 17.60
CA ALA A 414 14.09 13.43 18.63
C ALA A 414 12.63 13.76 18.97
N ALA A 415 11.78 13.94 17.96
CA ALA A 415 10.35 14.21 18.13
C ALA A 415 9.63 13.03 18.80
N HIS A 416 9.86 11.80 18.33
CA HIS A 416 9.31 10.59 18.96
C HIS A 416 9.72 10.51 20.43
N ALA A 417 11.00 10.67 20.75
CA ALA A 417 11.49 10.60 22.11
C ALA A 417 10.95 11.73 23.01
N ALA A 418 10.79 12.94 22.47
CA ALA A 418 10.22 14.08 23.20
C ALA A 418 8.72 13.88 23.52
N ILE A 419 7.93 13.40 22.54
CA ILE A 419 6.51 13.15 22.75
C ILE A 419 6.30 11.95 23.67
N ALA A 420 7.08 10.86 23.49
CA ALA A 420 6.99 9.67 24.33
C ALA A 420 7.28 9.94 25.81
N ARG A 421 8.19 10.88 26.12
CA ARG A 421 8.46 11.32 27.51
C ARG A 421 7.25 11.96 28.19
N ARG A 422 6.36 12.61 27.42
CA ARG A 422 5.11 13.19 27.95
C ARG A 422 4.05 12.12 28.26
N ALA A 423 4.21 10.92 27.70
CA ALA A 423 3.32 9.79 27.96
C ALA A 423 3.71 8.96 29.21
N ALA A 424 4.95 9.14 29.72
CA ALA A 424 5.38 8.46 30.94
C ALA A 424 4.66 9.09 32.14
N PRO A 425 4.06 8.27 33.05
CA PRO A 425 3.54 8.80 34.30
C PRO A 425 4.66 9.54 35.04
N THR A 426 4.38 10.76 35.54
CA THR A 426 5.30 11.45 36.45
C THR A 426 5.56 10.51 37.63
N PRO A 427 6.84 10.18 37.96
CA PRO A 427 7.13 9.45 39.17
C PRO A 427 6.59 10.28 40.34
N GLY A 428 5.54 9.75 41.00
CA GLY A 428 4.97 10.33 42.21
C GLY A 428 5.91 10.13 43.40
#